data_c8bf4ca8fd8f46bf2d1999b4df7eee00
#
_entry.id   c8bf4ca8fd8f46bf2d1999b4df7eee00
#
_cell.length_a   1.000
_cell.length_b   1.000
_cell.length_c   1.000
_cell.angle_alpha   90.00
_cell.angle_beta   90.00
_cell.angle_gamma   90.00
#
_symmetry.space_group_name_H-M   'P 1'
#
loop_
_entity.id
_entity.type
_entity.pdbx_description
1 polymer ?
#
loop_
_entity_poly.entity_id
_entity_poly.type
_entity_poly.pdbx_seq_one_letter_code
_entity_poly.pdbx_strand_id
1 'polypeptide(L)'
;MLNVFVMTLREGIEAFLIVAITLAYLKQTQRHALTSAVYWGTAGAVALSAVASYFFAQADNKPLWEGLLAAVAAGLVISMTVYMLKAARHLRANIGRGIETALANRSNGAGWWAVFAFVLLMITREGMETALVLSTLAMEKGSEALLTGALLGVTGAAMIAWLWARYGRRVNLARFFQVTAIFLLIFSLQLVIYAVHELSEANALPGIDNEWLHLVSEPYGPEGYWGQMLTWSMVAVPLAYLLWAGLRARIVTARAAGPGTGASARQS
;
A
#
# COMPACT_ATOMS: atom_id res chain seq x y z
N MET A 1 -6.58 10.98 -9.28
CA MET A 1 -6.73 11.28 -7.85
C MET A 1 -6.96 10.04 -6.99
N LEU A 2 -7.98 9.21 -7.27
CA LEU A 2 -8.34 8.06 -6.42
C LEU A 2 -7.19 7.04 -6.28
N ASN A 3 -6.54 6.67 -7.39
CA ASN A 3 -5.43 5.71 -7.40
C ASN A 3 -4.27 6.21 -6.51
N VAL A 4 -3.90 7.48 -6.66
CA VAL A 4 -2.86 8.13 -5.84
C VAL A 4 -3.25 8.13 -4.37
N PHE A 5 -4.49 8.52 -4.05
CA PHE A 5 -5.01 8.52 -2.69
C PHE A 5 -4.93 7.13 -2.04
N VAL A 6 -5.45 6.09 -2.70
CA VAL A 6 -5.49 4.73 -2.13
C VAL A 6 -4.09 4.16 -1.97
N MET A 7 -3.21 4.37 -2.97
CA MET A 7 -1.82 3.94 -2.89
C MET A 7 -1.09 4.62 -1.74
N THR A 8 -1.11 5.96 -1.70
CA THR A 8 -0.41 6.72 -0.66
C THR A 8 -1.00 6.48 0.74
N LEU A 9 -2.32 6.27 0.83
CA LEU A 9 -2.98 5.87 2.07
C LEU A 9 -2.45 4.53 2.57
N ARG A 10 -2.33 3.54 1.69
CA ARG A 10 -1.87 2.20 2.02
C ARG A 10 -0.41 2.21 2.46
N GLU A 11 0.49 2.73 1.62
CA GLU A 11 1.92 2.78 1.93
C GLU A 11 2.19 3.63 3.18
N GLY A 12 1.45 4.73 3.32
CA GLY A 12 1.50 5.56 4.52
C GLY A 12 1.10 4.78 5.78
N ILE A 13 0.05 3.97 5.74
CA ILE A 13 -0.34 3.12 6.88
C ILE A 13 0.75 2.10 7.19
N GLU A 14 1.36 1.46 6.17
CA GLU A 14 2.46 0.50 6.36
C GLU A 14 3.66 1.17 7.03
N ALA A 15 4.09 2.33 6.53
CA ALA A 15 5.17 3.11 7.12
C ALA A 15 4.87 3.52 8.58
N PHE A 16 3.66 4.04 8.85
CA PHE A 16 3.26 4.41 10.21
C PHE A 16 3.17 3.20 11.15
N LEU A 17 2.76 2.02 10.65
CA LEU A 17 2.75 0.79 11.45
C LEU A 17 4.16 0.35 11.81
N ILE A 18 5.13 0.46 10.90
CA ILE A 18 6.54 0.15 11.19
C ILE A 18 7.02 1.03 12.35
N VAL A 19 6.80 2.34 12.27
CA VAL A 19 7.17 3.30 13.33
C VAL A 19 6.46 2.97 14.65
N ALA A 20 5.14 2.82 14.62
CA ALA A 20 4.33 2.60 15.82
C ALA A 20 4.68 1.28 16.53
N ILE A 21 4.87 0.19 15.79
CA ILE A 21 5.22 -1.12 16.34
C ILE A 21 6.65 -1.09 16.90
N THR A 22 7.58 -0.44 16.20
CA THR A 22 8.97 -0.28 16.65
C THR A 22 9.02 0.51 17.96
N LEU A 23 8.34 1.66 18.03
CA LEU A 23 8.26 2.47 19.25
C LEU A 23 7.61 1.70 20.42
N ALA A 24 6.51 0.98 20.14
CA ALA A 24 5.85 0.17 21.14
C ALA A 24 6.75 -0.95 21.68
N TYR A 25 7.51 -1.62 20.81
CA TYR A 25 8.47 -2.66 21.17
C TYR A 25 9.60 -2.08 22.04
N LEU A 26 10.20 -0.96 21.63
CA LEU A 26 11.26 -0.30 22.40
C LEU A 26 10.76 0.15 23.79
N LYS A 27 9.54 0.65 23.87
CA LYS A 27 8.90 1.00 25.14
C LYS A 27 8.66 -0.24 26.02
N GLN A 28 8.18 -1.34 25.45
CA GLN A 28 7.91 -2.57 26.17
C GLN A 28 9.21 -3.24 26.70
N THR A 29 10.31 -3.12 25.95
CA THR A 29 11.64 -3.66 26.33
C THR A 29 12.47 -2.67 27.15
N GLN A 30 11.90 -1.53 27.58
CA GLN A 30 12.57 -0.48 28.37
C GLN A 30 13.82 0.13 27.69
N ARG A 31 13.90 0.07 26.35
CA ARG A 31 15.01 0.59 25.57
C ARG A 31 14.74 2.00 25.05
N HIS A 32 14.33 2.91 25.91
CA HIS A 32 13.92 4.26 25.55
C HIS A 32 15.03 5.08 24.84
N ALA A 33 16.31 4.81 25.14
CA ALA A 33 17.44 5.49 24.49
C ALA A 33 17.49 5.28 22.97
N LEU A 34 16.87 4.20 22.46
CA LEU A 34 16.85 3.88 21.02
C LEU A 34 15.69 4.55 20.28
N THR A 35 14.79 5.24 20.97
CA THR A 35 13.65 5.94 20.35
C THR A 35 14.09 7.00 19.33
N SER A 36 15.20 7.69 19.62
CA SER A 36 15.78 8.68 18.70
C SER A 36 16.20 8.05 17.35
N ALA A 37 16.67 6.81 17.36
CA ALA A 37 17.04 6.10 16.14
C ALA A 37 15.84 5.89 15.21
N VAL A 38 14.63 5.68 15.77
CA VAL A 38 13.39 5.54 14.99
C VAL A 38 13.05 6.86 14.31
N TYR A 39 13.10 7.99 15.03
CA TYR A 39 12.79 9.30 14.45
C TYR A 39 13.80 9.71 13.38
N TRP A 40 15.10 9.51 13.62
CA TRP A 40 16.14 9.80 12.63
C TRP A 40 16.08 8.86 11.43
N GLY A 41 15.78 7.56 11.64
CA GLY A 41 15.56 6.61 10.57
C GLY A 41 14.36 6.98 9.69
N THR A 42 13.27 7.43 10.31
CA THR A 42 12.07 7.90 9.59
C THR A 42 12.37 9.17 8.79
N ALA A 43 13.03 10.17 9.42
CA ALA A 43 13.40 11.41 8.73
C ALA A 43 14.35 11.15 7.55
N GLY A 44 15.34 10.29 7.74
CA GLY A 44 16.27 9.87 6.68
C GLY A 44 15.54 9.14 5.53
N ALA A 45 14.59 8.27 5.85
CA ALA A 45 13.80 7.56 4.85
C ALA A 45 12.94 8.52 4.00
N VAL A 46 12.28 9.49 4.65
CA VAL A 46 11.50 10.52 3.94
C VAL A 46 12.42 11.35 3.02
N ALA A 47 13.59 11.73 3.48
CA ALA A 47 14.56 12.45 2.65
C ALA A 47 15.04 11.63 1.45
N LEU A 48 15.38 10.35 1.65
CA LEU A 48 15.78 9.44 0.56
C LEU A 48 14.66 9.24 -0.45
N SER A 49 13.43 9.05 0.02
CA SER A 49 12.26 8.89 -0.86
C SER A 49 11.97 10.16 -1.67
N ALA A 50 12.13 11.34 -1.08
CA ALA A 50 12.01 12.62 -1.78
C ALA A 50 13.09 12.79 -2.87
N VAL A 51 14.33 12.40 -2.57
CA VAL A 51 15.44 12.41 -3.55
C VAL A 51 15.15 11.42 -4.68
N ALA A 52 14.69 10.21 -4.37
CA ALA A 52 14.31 9.22 -5.38
C ALA A 52 13.17 9.73 -6.28
N SER A 53 12.13 10.33 -5.68
CA SER A 53 11.02 10.96 -6.43
C SER A 53 11.51 12.04 -7.39
N TYR A 54 12.47 12.87 -6.96
CA TYR A 54 13.05 13.90 -7.80
C TYR A 54 13.79 13.33 -9.01
N PHE A 55 14.58 12.26 -8.81
CA PHE A 55 15.25 11.58 -9.93
C PHE A 55 14.28 10.89 -10.89
N PHE A 56 13.24 10.23 -10.38
CA PHE A 56 12.21 9.62 -11.23
C PHE A 56 11.43 10.68 -12.04
N ALA A 57 11.16 11.84 -11.45
CA ALA A 57 10.48 12.94 -12.15
C ALA A 57 11.32 13.59 -13.26
N GLN A 58 12.64 13.38 -13.26
CA GLN A 58 13.54 13.87 -14.33
C GLN A 58 13.76 12.86 -15.46
N ALA A 59 13.18 11.66 -15.34
CA ALA A 59 13.22 10.71 -16.45
C ALA A 59 12.52 11.33 -17.67
N ASP A 60 13.21 11.34 -18.84
CA ASP A 60 12.67 11.87 -20.08
C ASP A 60 11.32 11.21 -20.39
N ASN A 61 10.32 12.04 -20.76
CA ASN A 61 9.01 11.58 -21.23
C ASN A 61 9.13 10.87 -22.58
N LYS A 62 9.66 9.65 -22.56
CA LYS A 62 9.74 8.79 -23.73
C LYS A 62 8.91 7.54 -23.45
N PRO A 63 8.08 7.08 -24.41
CA PRO A 63 7.21 5.91 -24.23
C PRO A 63 7.95 4.68 -23.69
N LEU A 64 9.22 4.49 -24.07
CA LEU A 64 10.07 3.42 -23.54
C LEU A 64 10.25 3.49 -22.01
N TRP A 65 10.54 4.69 -21.47
CA TRP A 65 10.74 4.87 -20.03
C TRP A 65 9.43 4.79 -19.27
N GLU A 66 8.35 5.33 -19.83
CA GLU A 66 7.00 5.26 -19.26
C GLU A 66 6.54 3.81 -19.15
N GLY A 67 6.68 3.05 -20.24
CA GLY A 67 6.37 1.63 -20.27
C GLY A 67 7.22 0.80 -19.32
N LEU A 68 8.52 1.06 -19.23
CA LEU A 68 9.43 0.34 -18.34
C LEU A 68 9.11 0.63 -16.87
N LEU A 69 8.92 1.90 -16.50
CA LEU A 69 8.56 2.30 -15.15
C LEU A 69 7.21 1.72 -14.73
N ALA A 70 6.22 1.75 -15.63
CA ALA A 70 4.91 1.16 -15.40
C ALA A 70 4.99 -0.36 -15.20
N ALA A 71 5.81 -1.08 -15.99
CA ALA A 71 6.02 -2.51 -15.83
C ALA A 71 6.66 -2.85 -14.48
N VAL A 72 7.69 -2.10 -14.07
CA VAL A 72 8.34 -2.28 -12.75
C VAL A 72 7.36 -1.96 -11.63
N ALA A 73 6.61 -0.84 -11.75
CA ALA A 73 5.58 -0.47 -10.78
C ALA A 73 4.51 -1.55 -10.63
N ALA A 74 3.99 -2.08 -11.74
CA ALA A 74 3.02 -3.18 -11.72
C ALA A 74 3.57 -4.42 -11.01
N GLY A 75 4.80 -4.82 -11.30
CA GLY A 75 5.48 -5.95 -10.65
C GLY A 75 5.63 -5.75 -9.13
N LEU A 76 6.04 -4.56 -8.70
CA LEU A 76 6.14 -4.21 -7.28
C LEU A 76 4.77 -4.21 -6.60
N VAL A 77 3.76 -3.55 -7.16
CA VAL A 77 2.40 -3.52 -6.60
C VAL A 77 1.81 -4.92 -6.48
N ILE A 78 1.97 -5.77 -7.49
CA ILE A 78 1.50 -7.17 -7.44
C ILE A 78 2.22 -7.94 -6.34
N SER A 79 3.56 -7.92 -6.35
CA SER A 79 4.38 -8.69 -5.41
C SER A 79 4.08 -8.28 -3.96
N MET A 80 4.01 -6.97 -3.70
CA MET A 80 3.72 -6.43 -2.38
C MET A 80 2.30 -6.75 -1.93
N THR A 81 1.31 -6.60 -2.83
CA THR A 81 -0.10 -6.91 -2.52
C THR A 81 -0.26 -8.38 -2.15
N VAL A 82 0.34 -9.30 -2.92
CA VAL A 82 0.33 -10.75 -2.63
C VAL A 82 1.04 -11.04 -1.31
N TYR A 83 2.19 -10.42 -1.05
CA TYR A 83 2.90 -10.56 0.21
C TYR A 83 2.04 -10.10 1.39
N MET A 84 1.40 -8.93 1.30
CA MET A 84 0.56 -8.38 2.37
C MET A 84 -0.70 -9.19 2.65
N LEU A 85 -1.34 -9.76 1.63
CA LEU A 85 -2.45 -10.67 1.83
C LEU A 85 -2.06 -11.89 2.69
N LYS A 86 -0.83 -12.37 2.55
CA LYS A 86 -0.27 -13.48 3.33
C LYS A 86 0.22 -13.04 4.70
N ALA A 87 0.89 -11.89 4.78
CA ALA A 87 1.61 -11.40 5.96
C ALA A 87 0.76 -10.55 6.91
N ALA A 88 -0.38 -10.00 6.48
CA ALA A 88 -1.18 -9.03 7.26
C ALA A 88 -1.54 -9.51 8.69
N ARG A 89 -1.74 -10.82 8.87
CA ARG A 89 -2.04 -11.41 10.19
C ARG A 89 -0.84 -11.47 11.11
N HIS A 90 0.37 -11.51 10.56
CA HIS A 90 1.63 -11.70 11.29
C HIS A 90 2.54 -10.46 11.25
N LEU A 91 2.08 -9.35 10.69
CA LEU A 91 2.88 -8.15 10.48
C LEU A 91 3.57 -7.67 11.77
N ARG A 92 2.81 -7.59 12.88
CA ARG A 92 3.34 -7.19 14.19
C ARG A 92 4.45 -8.11 14.67
N ALA A 93 4.26 -9.42 14.52
CA ALA A 93 5.25 -10.43 14.93
C ALA A 93 6.51 -10.38 14.05
N ASN A 94 6.35 -10.13 12.75
CA ASN A 94 7.46 -10.03 11.80
C ASN A 94 8.33 -8.79 12.08
N ILE A 95 7.70 -7.63 12.31
CA ILE A 95 8.42 -6.40 12.68
C ILE A 95 9.13 -6.59 14.03
N GLY A 96 8.45 -7.15 15.03
CA GLY A 96 9.06 -7.45 16.34
C GLY A 96 10.30 -8.33 16.23
N ARG A 97 10.24 -9.43 15.47
CA ARG A 97 11.39 -10.31 15.22
C ARG A 97 12.53 -9.61 14.47
N GLY A 98 12.20 -8.75 13.48
CA GLY A 98 13.20 -7.97 12.76
C GLY A 98 14.01 -7.06 13.70
N ILE A 99 13.34 -6.38 14.63
CA ILE A 99 13.97 -5.52 15.63
C ILE A 99 14.80 -6.37 16.62
N GLU A 100 14.25 -7.49 17.06
CA GLU A 100 14.92 -8.43 17.96
C GLU A 100 16.24 -8.94 17.36
N THR A 101 16.21 -9.35 16.08
CA THR A 101 17.40 -9.75 15.31
C THR A 101 18.39 -8.60 15.17
N ALA A 102 17.90 -7.38 14.89
CA ALA A 102 18.75 -6.20 14.77
C ALA A 102 19.46 -5.84 16.10
N LEU A 103 18.85 -6.16 17.24
CA LEU A 103 19.35 -5.86 18.58
C LEU A 103 20.10 -7.02 19.24
N ALA A 104 20.08 -8.22 18.66
CA ALA A 104 20.72 -9.41 19.23
C ALA A 104 22.22 -9.17 19.44
N ASN A 105 22.70 -9.36 20.68
CA ASN A 105 24.11 -9.27 21.07
C ASN A 105 24.83 -7.95 20.76
N ARG A 106 24.13 -6.80 20.71
CA ARG A 106 24.74 -5.50 20.40
C ARG A 106 24.79 -4.58 21.62
N SER A 107 25.91 -3.85 21.76
CA SER A 107 26.05 -2.73 22.69
C SER A 107 25.06 -1.60 22.37
N ASN A 108 24.77 -0.71 23.34
CA ASN A 108 23.80 0.40 23.15
C ASN A 108 24.09 1.26 21.90
N GLY A 109 25.33 1.57 21.60
CA GLY A 109 25.69 2.35 20.42
C GLY A 109 25.46 1.58 19.11
N ALA A 110 25.89 0.31 19.03
CA ALA A 110 25.62 -0.53 17.86
C ALA A 110 24.14 -0.87 17.73
N GLY A 111 23.38 -0.93 18.84
CA GLY A 111 21.93 -1.09 18.84
C GLY A 111 21.20 0.12 18.25
N TRP A 112 21.67 1.33 18.50
CA TRP A 112 21.12 2.55 17.90
C TRP A 112 21.22 2.53 16.37
N TRP A 113 22.41 2.26 15.85
CA TRP A 113 22.62 2.16 14.40
C TRP A 113 21.84 1.03 13.76
N ALA A 114 21.64 -0.08 14.47
CA ALA A 114 20.86 -1.19 13.96
C ALA A 114 19.37 -0.86 13.85
N VAL A 115 18.79 -0.18 14.86
CA VAL A 115 17.39 0.28 14.81
C VAL A 115 17.23 1.38 13.77
N PHE A 116 18.19 2.32 13.69
CA PHE A 116 18.19 3.36 12.65
C PHE A 116 18.17 2.76 11.26
N ALA A 117 19.11 1.85 10.95
CA ALA A 117 19.20 1.20 9.65
C ALA A 117 17.95 0.36 9.33
N PHE A 118 17.42 -0.38 10.31
CA PHE A 118 16.19 -1.15 10.14
C PHE A 118 15.01 -0.26 9.75
N VAL A 119 14.78 0.82 10.50
CA VAL A 119 13.67 1.74 10.24
C VAL A 119 13.89 2.49 8.92
N LEU A 120 15.12 2.97 8.68
CA LEU A 120 15.50 3.63 7.43
C LEU A 120 15.17 2.75 6.23
N LEU A 121 15.68 1.51 6.20
CA LEU A 121 15.50 0.60 5.06
C LEU A 121 14.02 0.22 4.85
N MET A 122 13.32 -0.09 5.94
CA MET A 122 11.90 -0.49 5.85
C MET A 122 11.02 0.64 5.33
N ILE A 123 11.19 1.87 5.83
CA ILE A 123 10.37 3.02 5.40
C ILE A 123 10.82 3.52 4.02
N THR A 124 12.12 3.53 3.72
CA THR A 124 12.63 3.91 2.39
C THR A 124 12.05 3.00 1.32
N ARG A 125 11.92 1.71 1.60
CA ARG A 125 11.30 0.76 0.69
C ARG A 125 9.87 1.20 0.33
N GLU A 126 9.00 1.45 1.33
CA GLU A 126 7.63 1.90 1.10
C GLU A 126 7.59 3.26 0.37
N GLY A 127 8.49 4.17 0.74
CA GLY A 127 8.62 5.47 0.08
C GLY A 127 9.08 5.38 -1.38
N MET A 128 9.96 4.44 -1.72
CA MET A 128 10.40 4.22 -3.11
C MET A 128 9.29 3.58 -3.95
N GLU A 129 8.53 2.61 -3.39
CA GLU A 129 7.37 2.04 -4.07
C GLU A 129 6.34 3.13 -4.37
N THR A 130 6.05 4.01 -3.40
CA THR A 130 5.18 5.18 -3.60
C THR A 130 5.75 6.13 -4.66
N ALA A 131 7.04 6.47 -4.59
CA ALA A 131 7.68 7.39 -5.52
C ALA A 131 7.61 6.90 -6.96
N LEU A 132 7.85 5.60 -7.18
CA LEU A 132 7.84 4.98 -8.50
C LEU A 132 6.44 4.96 -9.10
N VAL A 133 5.41 4.58 -8.32
CA VAL A 133 4.01 4.60 -8.79
C VAL A 133 3.54 6.05 -9.03
N LEU A 134 3.92 7.00 -8.16
CA LEU A 134 3.57 8.40 -8.37
C LEU A 134 4.23 8.99 -9.62
N SER A 135 5.48 8.61 -9.94
CA SER A 135 6.13 9.09 -11.16
C SER A 135 5.42 8.57 -12.40
N THR A 136 5.03 7.29 -12.43
CA THR A 136 4.25 6.70 -13.52
C THR A 136 2.92 7.42 -13.71
N LEU A 137 2.19 7.68 -12.61
CA LEU A 137 0.91 8.41 -12.68
C LEU A 137 1.08 9.90 -13.02
N ALA A 138 2.25 10.48 -12.76
CA ALA A 138 2.56 11.85 -13.12
C ALA A 138 2.71 12.02 -14.63
N MET A 139 3.32 11.04 -15.27
CA MET A 139 3.45 10.99 -16.71
C MET A 139 2.08 10.88 -17.40
N GLU A 140 1.16 10.09 -16.80
CA GLU A 140 -0.20 9.87 -17.31
C GLU A 140 -1.16 11.06 -17.12
N LYS A 141 -1.20 11.74 -15.96
CA LYS A 141 -2.34 12.60 -15.55
C LYS A 141 -2.03 14.06 -15.13
N GLY A 142 -0.78 14.49 -15.19
CA GLY A 142 -0.40 15.85 -14.75
C GLY A 142 -0.33 16.03 -13.22
N SER A 143 0.33 17.11 -12.78
CA SER A 143 0.85 17.26 -11.41
C SER A 143 -0.17 17.64 -10.32
N GLU A 144 -1.24 18.40 -10.60
CA GLU A 144 -2.14 18.93 -9.56
C GLU A 144 -3.00 17.84 -8.88
N ALA A 145 -3.55 16.92 -9.68
CA ALA A 145 -4.35 15.81 -9.17
C ALA A 145 -3.52 14.81 -8.33
N LEU A 146 -2.20 14.73 -8.57
CA LEU A 146 -1.27 13.89 -7.84
C LEU A 146 -0.99 14.43 -6.45
N LEU A 147 -0.65 15.72 -6.36
CA LEU A 147 -0.35 16.36 -5.06
C LEU A 147 -1.53 16.28 -4.10
N THR A 148 -2.73 16.59 -4.58
CA THR A 148 -3.93 16.52 -3.74
C THR A 148 -4.25 15.10 -3.29
N GLY A 149 -4.16 14.11 -4.19
CA GLY A 149 -4.35 12.70 -3.87
C GLY A 149 -3.32 12.18 -2.86
N ALA A 150 -2.03 12.52 -3.05
CA ALA A 150 -0.96 12.14 -2.15
C ALA A 150 -1.12 12.76 -0.75
N LEU A 151 -1.40 14.06 -0.66
CA LEU A 151 -1.62 14.76 0.62
C LEU A 151 -2.81 14.18 1.39
N LEU A 152 -3.92 13.91 0.71
CA LEU A 152 -5.08 13.28 1.31
C LEU A 152 -4.77 11.86 1.78
N GLY A 153 -3.99 11.09 1.01
CA GLY A 153 -3.56 9.74 1.35
C GLY A 153 -2.69 9.73 2.61
N VAL A 154 -1.64 10.56 2.67
CA VAL A 154 -0.74 10.67 3.84
C VAL A 154 -1.51 11.14 5.07
N THR A 155 -2.37 12.16 4.93
CA THR A 155 -3.18 12.68 6.03
C THR A 155 -4.14 11.62 6.55
N GLY A 156 -4.81 10.89 5.65
CA GLY A 156 -5.67 9.76 5.99
C GLY A 156 -4.92 8.64 6.71
N ALA A 157 -3.73 8.30 6.23
CA ALA A 157 -2.85 7.30 6.86
C ALA A 157 -2.44 7.71 8.27
N ALA A 158 -2.02 8.98 8.45
CA ALA A 158 -1.66 9.52 9.75
C ALA A 158 -2.85 9.49 10.73
N MET A 159 -4.05 9.84 10.25
CA MET A 159 -5.27 9.80 11.06
C MET A 159 -5.64 8.36 11.47
N ILE A 160 -5.57 7.40 10.56
CA ILE A 160 -5.85 5.99 10.86
C ILE A 160 -4.81 5.44 11.85
N ALA A 161 -3.52 5.75 11.65
CA ALA A 161 -2.46 5.34 12.56
C ALA A 161 -2.64 5.94 13.96
N TRP A 162 -3.02 7.23 14.05
CA TRP A 162 -3.33 7.89 15.30
C TRP A 162 -4.54 7.27 16.01
N LEU A 163 -5.63 7.01 15.28
CA LEU A 163 -6.81 6.31 15.80
C LEU A 163 -6.44 4.92 16.31
N TRP A 164 -5.60 4.19 15.59
CA TRP A 164 -5.15 2.86 15.99
C TRP A 164 -4.28 2.92 17.26
N ALA A 165 -3.35 3.87 17.33
CA ALA A 165 -2.51 4.07 18.52
C ALA A 165 -3.33 4.44 19.75
N ARG A 166 -4.39 5.27 19.59
CA ARG A 166 -5.20 5.76 20.72
C ARG A 166 -6.30 4.80 21.14
N TYR A 167 -6.96 4.13 20.21
CA TYR A 167 -8.14 3.28 20.48
C TYR A 167 -7.85 1.77 20.35
N GLY A 168 -6.62 1.39 20.04
CA GLY A 168 -6.15 0.00 20.00
C GLY A 168 -6.91 -0.86 19.00
N ARG A 169 -7.58 -1.93 19.48
CA ARG A 169 -8.15 -3.00 18.64
C ARG A 169 -9.38 -2.63 17.78
N ARG A 170 -9.85 -1.39 17.76
CA ARG A 170 -11.09 -1.03 17.06
C ARG A 170 -10.94 -0.97 15.53
N VAL A 171 -9.73 -0.78 15.02
CA VAL A 171 -9.46 -0.78 13.58
C VAL A 171 -8.99 -2.17 13.15
N ASN A 172 -9.75 -2.82 12.28
CA ASN A 172 -9.38 -4.13 11.74
C ASN A 172 -8.45 -3.96 10.52
N LEU A 173 -7.15 -3.86 10.79
CA LEU A 173 -6.12 -3.70 9.78
C LEU A 173 -6.14 -4.82 8.72
N ALA A 174 -6.40 -6.09 9.12
CA ALA A 174 -6.45 -7.20 8.17
C ALA A 174 -7.57 -6.99 7.13
N ARG A 175 -8.73 -6.48 7.57
CA ARG A 175 -9.84 -6.17 6.65
C ARG A 175 -9.51 -4.98 5.76
N PHE A 176 -8.86 -3.95 6.31
CA PHE A 176 -8.38 -2.81 5.52
C PHE A 176 -7.43 -3.28 4.41
N PHE A 177 -6.41 -4.08 4.74
CA PHE A 177 -5.47 -4.60 3.74
C PHE A 177 -6.13 -5.55 2.71
N GLN A 178 -7.15 -6.32 3.10
CA GLN A 178 -7.91 -7.14 2.14
C GLN A 178 -8.66 -6.28 1.12
N VAL A 179 -9.32 -5.21 1.57
CA VAL A 179 -10.10 -4.31 0.69
C VAL A 179 -9.19 -3.53 -0.25
N THR A 180 -8.10 -2.95 0.29
CA THR A 180 -7.13 -2.22 -0.52
C THR A 180 -6.37 -3.14 -1.47
N ALA A 181 -6.11 -4.40 -1.10
CA ALA A 181 -5.50 -5.37 -1.98
C ALA A 181 -6.33 -5.65 -3.24
N ILE A 182 -7.65 -5.75 -3.11
CA ILE A 182 -8.53 -5.91 -4.28
C ILE A 182 -8.40 -4.71 -5.22
N PHE A 183 -8.44 -3.50 -4.66
CA PHE A 183 -8.24 -2.27 -5.42
C PHE A 183 -6.89 -2.29 -6.15
N LEU A 184 -5.81 -2.62 -5.44
CA LEU A 184 -4.45 -2.60 -6.01
C LEU A 184 -4.21 -3.69 -7.04
N LEU A 185 -4.85 -4.85 -6.94
CA LEU A 185 -4.78 -5.88 -7.97
C LEU A 185 -5.45 -5.42 -9.27
N ILE A 186 -6.59 -4.73 -9.18
CA ILE A 186 -7.24 -4.15 -10.36
C ILE A 186 -6.38 -3.02 -10.93
N PHE A 187 -5.82 -2.16 -10.06
CA PHE A 187 -4.91 -1.09 -10.46
C PHE A 187 -3.63 -1.63 -11.12
N SER A 188 -3.04 -2.71 -10.59
CA SER A 188 -1.86 -3.31 -11.21
C SER A 188 -2.14 -3.89 -12.59
N LEU A 189 -3.36 -4.40 -12.83
CA LEU A 189 -3.78 -4.80 -14.18
C LEU A 189 -3.80 -3.59 -15.12
N GLN A 190 -4.31 -2.45 -14.68
CA GLN A 190 -4.28 -1.22 -15.47
C GLN A 190 -2.85 -0.77 -15.78
N LEU A 191 -1.93 -0.85 -14.78
CA LEU A 191 -0.52 -0.55 -15.00
C LEU A 191 0.15 -1.50 -16.00
N VAL A 192 -0.20 -2.79 -15.99
CA VAL A 192 0.32 -3.76 -16.97
C VAL A 192 -0.17 -3.40 -18.39
N ILE A 193 -1.44 -3.06 -18.54
CA ILE A 193 -2.00 -2.65 -19.83
C ILE A 193 -1.31 -1.38 -20.31
N TYR A 194 -1.13 -0.39 -19.46
CA TYR A 194 -0.42 0.85 -19.76
C TYR A 194 1.03 0.58 -20.16
N ALA A 195 1.74 -0.27 -19.40
CA ALA A 195 3.12 -0.65 -19.74
C ALA A 195 3.23 -1.30 -21.12
N VAL A 196 2.30 -2.21 -21.48
CA VAL A 196 2.27 -2.85 -22.80
C VAL A 196 1.98 -1.83 -23.91
N HIS A 197 1.07 -0.90 -23.68
CA HIS A 197 0.73 0.17 -24.61
C HIS A 197 1.94 1.05 -24.92
N GLU A 198 2.60 1.60 -23.88
CA GLU A 198 3.78 2.46 -24.01
C GLU A 198 4.99 1.73 -24.65
N LEU A 199 5.23 0.47 -24.25
CA LEU A 199 6.30 -0.33 -24.86
C LEU A 199 6.04 -0.66 -26.31
N SER A 200 4.77 -0.82 -26.71
CA SER A 200 4.41 -1.01 -28.13
C SER A 200 4.57 0.28 -28.93
N GLU A 201 4.23 1.45 -28.37
CA GLU A 201 4.49 2.75 -28.99
C GLU A 201 5.99 2.98 -29.20
N ALA A 202 6.81 2.59 -28.22
CA ALA A 202 8.27 2.65 -28.32
C ALA A 202 8.89 1.64 -29.29
N ASN A 203 8.12 0.77 -29.94
CA ASN A 203 8.62 -0.35 -30.74
C ASN A 203 9.60 -1.27 -29.97
N ALA A 204 9.39 -1.44 -28.65
CA ALA A 204 10.32 -2.14 -27.77
C ALA A 204 9.97 -3.62 -27.58
N LEU A 205 8.84 -4.12 -28.08
CA LEU A 205 8.42 -5.51 -27.89
C LEU A 205 8.92 -6.39 -29.06
N PRO A 206 9.89 -7.30 -28.80
CA PRO A 206 10.45 -8.13 -29.86
C PRO A 206 9.46 -9.21 -30.32
N GLY A 207 9.39 -9.45 -31.63
CA GLY A 207 8.61 -10.54 -32.21
C GLY A 207 7.10 -10.29 -32.30
N ILE A 208 6.65 -9.08 -32.01
CA ILE A 208 5.23 -8.67 -32.10
C ILE A 208 5.13 -7.47 -33.05
N ASP A 209 4.01 -7.38 -33.78
CA ASP A 209 3.67 -6.17 -34.52
C ASP A 209 3.26 -5.08 -33.52
N ASN A 210 4.21 -4.17 -33.25
CA ASN A 210 4.04 -3.13 -32.25
C ASN A 210 2.97 -2.09 -32.65
N GLU A 211 2.86 -1.77 -33.93
CA GLU A 211 1.85 -0.83 -34.43
C GLU A 211 0.43 -1.40 -34.26
N TRP A 212 0.25 -2.66 -34.62
CA TRP A 212 -1.03 -3.34 -34.39
C TRP A 212 -1.36 -3.42 -32.90
N LEU A 213 -0.39 -3.78 -32.06
CA LEU A 213 -0.60 -3.91 -30.62
C LEU A 213 -0.93 -2.56 -29.96
N HIS A 214 -0.27 -1.48 -30.40
CA HIS A 214 -0.55 -0.12 -29.93
C HIS A 214 -2.01 0.26 -30.22
N LEU A 215 -2.45 0.09 -31.46
CA LEU A 215 -3.82 0.39 -31.87
C LEU A 215 -4.87 -0.45 -31.12
N VAL A 216 -4.60 -1.74 -30.90
CA VAL A 216 -5.51 -2.63 -30.19
C VAL A 216 -5.55 -2.34 -28.70
N SER A 217 -4.45 -1.88 -28.09
CA SER A 217 -4.37 -1.57 -26.67
C SER A 217 -4.93 -0.20 -26.30
N GLU A 218 -5.04 0.74 -27.24
CA GLU A 218 -5.54 2.11 -27.01
C GLU A 218 -6.89 2.18 -26.28
N PRO A 219 -7.95 1.38 -26.63
CA PRO A 219 -9.22 1.41 -25.93
C PRO A 219 -9.13 0.93 -24.46
N TYR A 220 -8.07 0.20 -24.09
CA TYR A 220 -7.83 -0.32 -22.75
C TYR A 220 -6.91 0.59 -21.92
N GLY A 221 -6.28 1.59 -22.54
CA GLY A 221 -5.51 2.62 -21.89
C GLY A 221 -6.34 3.44 -20.90
N PRO A 222 -5.71 4.28 -20.06
CA PRO A 222 -6.40 5.04 -19.00
C PRO A 222 -7.52 5.98 -19.51
N GLU A 223 -7.38 6.48 -20.73
CA GLU A 223 -8.34 7.37 -21.39
C GLU A 223 -9.37 6.60 -22.24
N GLY A 224 -9.11 5.35 -22.55
CA GLY A 224 -9.99 4.47 -23.31
C GLY A 224 -11.24 4.05 -22.54
N TYR A 225 -12.27 3.64 -23.30
CA TYR A 225 -13.56 3.21 -22.71
C TYR A 225 -13.40 2.08 -21.70
N TRP A 226 -12.63 1.05 -22.01
CA TRP A 226 -12.37 -0.10 -21.12
C TRP A 226 -11.47 0.27 -19.95
N GLY A 227 -10.51 1.18 -20.15
CA GLY A 227 -9.67 1.72 -19.06
C GLY A 227 -10.49 2.48 -18.05
N GLN A 228 -11.47 3.29 -18.48
CA GLN A 228 -12.41 3.96 -17.58
C GLN A 228 -13.29 2.96 -16.82
N MET A 229 -13.77 1.89 -17.47
CA MET A 229 -14.50 0.82 -16.79
C MET A 229 -13.65 0.13 -15.72
N LEU A 230 -12.37 -0.14 -15.99
CA LEU A 230 -11.43 -0.65 -15.00
C LEU A 230 -11.29 0.31 -13.81
N THR A 231 -11.17 1.61 -14.07
CA THR A 231 -11.10 2.64 -13.02
C THR A 231 -12.35 2.63 -12.13
N TRP A 232 -13.54 2.55 -12.71
CA TRP A 232 -14.79 2.43 -11.92
C TRP A 232 -14.84 1.10 -11.14
N SER A 233 -14.36 0.00 -11.71
CA SER A 233 -14.31 -1.30 -11.04
C SER A 233 -13.41 -1.30 -9.80
N MET A 234 -12.33 -0.50 -9.79
CA MET A 234 -11.46 -0.34 -8.62
C MET A 234 -12.20 0.15 -7.37
N VAL A 235 -13.27 0.94 -7.55
CA VAL A 235 -14.12 1.42 -6.46
C VAL A 235 -15.28 0.46 -6.22
N ALA A 236 -15.97 0.06 -7.29
CA ALA A 236 -17.18 -0.74 -7.21
C ALA A 236 -16.94 -2.12 -6.58
N VAL A 237 -15.84 -2.81 -6.95
CA VAL A 237 -15.55 -4.16 -6.45
C VAL A 237 -15.20 -4.19 -4.96
N PRO A 238 -14.31 -3.34 -4.42
CA PRO A 238 -14.08 -3.26 -2.98
C PRO A 238 -15.31 -2.84 -2.17
N LEU A 239 -16.13 -1.91 -2.69
CA LEU A 239 -17.38 -1.54 -2.04
C LEU A 239 -18.39 -2.68 -2.01
N ALA A 240 -18.57 -3.39 -3.13
CA ALA A 240 -19.41 -4.57 -3.20
C ALA A 240 -18.95 -5.66 -2.22
N TYR A 241 -17.63 -5.87 -2.12
CA TYR A 241 -17.06 -6.80 -1.14
C TYR A 241 -17.37 -6.39 0.30
N LEU A 242 -17.23 -5.11 0.64
CA LEU A 242 -17.55 -4.60 1.99
C LEU A 242 -19.04 -4.76 2.32
N LEU A 243 -19.92 -4.42 1.38
CA LEU A 243 -21.37 -4.59 1.54
C LEU A 243 -21.73 -6.07 1.74
N TRP A 244 -21.19 -6.95 0.91
CA TRP A 244 -21.41 -8.38 1.02
C TRP A 244 -20.89 -8.96 2.36
N ALA A 245 -19.69 -8.58 2.78
CA ALA A 245 -19.11 -9.00 4.06
C ALA A 245 -19.94 -8.48 5.26
N GLY A 246 -20.45 -7.26 5.17
CA GLY A 246 -21.34 -6.67 6.17
C GLY A 246 -22.70 -7.38 6.26
N LEU A 247 -23.29 -7.70 5.12
CA LEU A 247 -24.55 -8.46 5.05
C LEU A 247 -24.39 -9.89 5.60
N ARG A 248 -23.32 -10.59 5.21
CA ARG A 248 -23.02 -11.91 5.77
C ARG A 248 -22.87 -11.89 7.28
N ALA A 249 -22.15 -10.91 7.83
CA ALA A 249 -21.99 -10.78 9.28
C ALA A 249 -23.36 -10.59 9.97
N ARG A 250 -24.26 -9.78 9.41
CA ARG A 250 -25.61 -9.58 9.95
C ARG A 250 -26.48 -10.84 9.89
N ILE A 251 -26.40 -11.60 8.80
CA ILE A 251 -27.16 -12.86 8.63
C ILE A 251 -26.67 -13.91 9.65
N VAL A 252 -25.37 -14.02 9.87
CA VAL A 252 -24.79 -14.97 10.84
C VAL A 252 -25.21 -14.60 12.26
N THR A 253 -25.18 -13.32 12.63
CA THR A 253 -25.61 -12.86 13.96
C THR A 253 -27.14 -13.02 14.16
N ALA A 254 -27.94 -12.76 13.13
CA ALA A 254 -29.39 -12.98 13.17
C ALA A 254 -29.77 -14.48 13.32
N ARG A 255 -29.03 -15.38 12.65
CA ARG A 255 -29.22 -16.85 12.81
C ARG A 255 -28.77 -17.35 14.18
N ALA A 256 -27.74 -16.77 14.79
CA ALA A 256 -27.30 -17.11 16.13
C ALA A 256 -28.26 -16.59 17.23
N ALA A 257 -29.07 -15.57 16.94
CA ALA A 257 -30.09 -15.00 17.80
C ALA A 257 -31.50 -15.60 17.56
N GLY A 258 -31.62 -16.71 16.84
CA GLY A 258 -32.88 -17.37 16.51
C GLY A 258 -33.66 -17.87 17.76
N PRO A 259 -35.00 -18.06 17.69
CA PRO A 259 -35.91 -18.20 18.81
C PRO A 259 -35.76 -19.56 19.52
N GLY A 260 -34.91 -19.60 20.52
CA GLY A 260 -34.63 -20.85 21.23
C GLY A 260 -34.17 -20.72 22.68
N THR A 261 -34.70 -19.78 23.51
CA THR A 261 -34.58 -19.84 24.98
C THR A 261 -35.68 -19.04 25.68
N GLY A 262 -36.92 -19.29 25.29
CA GLY A 262 -38.11 -18.65 25.93
C GLY A 262 -39.13 -19.65 26.47
N ALA A 263 -38.78 -20.93 26.65
CA ALA A 263 -39.78 -21.94 27.03
C ALA A 263 -39.25 -22.95 28.07
N SER A 264 -38.73 -22.48 29.23
CA SER A 264 -38.57 -23.37 30.38
C SER A 264 -38.48 -22.62 31.72
N ALA A 265 -39.32 -21.63 31.95
CA ALA A 265 -39.47 -20.99 33.27
C ALA A 265 -40.94 -20.71 33.60
N ARG A 266 -41.80 -21.72 33.43
CA ARG A 266 -43.13 -21.75 34.03
C ARG A 266 -43.56 -23.21 34.20
N GLN A 267 -43.01 -23.88 35.20
CA GLN A 267 -43.62 -25.02 35.94
C GLN A 267 -42.72 -25.34 37.12
N SER A 268 -43.01 -24.72 38.25
CA SER A 268 -42.97 -25.27 39.60
C SER A 268 -43.43 -24.22 40.63
#